data_d812069e15469bfeccd93cde14a4c644
#
_entry.id   d812069e15469bfeccd93cde14a4c644
#
_cell.length_a   1.000
_cell.length_b   1.000
_cell.length_c   1.000
_cell.angle_alpha   90.00
_cell.angle_beta   90.00
_cell.angle_gamma   90.00
#
_symmetry.space_group_name_H-M   'P 1'
#
loop_
_entity.id
_entity.type
_entity.pdbx_description
1 polymer ?
#
loop_
_entity_poly.entity_id
_entity_poly.type
_entity_poly.pdbx_seq_one_letter_code
_entity_poly.pdbx_strand_id
1 'polypeptide(L)'
;MQIETEVSGDFINAGSIGFRPLVNFISGNNRARQAIAMTAPVIQESVTSSRHKVRFVMPEEMDESNTPSPADSKVSVVRVPAHLAAARKFGGSWNKEKFEREGTKLLEEVAKVGLVPQGNLYWSRLDPPWKP
;
A
#
# COMPACT_ATOMS: atom_id res chain seq x y z
N MET A 1 2.52 -4.99 -10.79
CA MET A 1 2.65 -5.97 -9.68
C MET A 1 2.86 -5.26 -8.36
N GLN A 2 2.30 -5.79 -7.31
CA GLN A 2 2.46 -5.28 -5.96
C GLN A 2 2.83 -6.43 -5.03
N ILE A 3 3.54 -6.12 -3.95
CA ILE A 3 3.71 -7.05 -2.83
C ILE A 3 2.91 -6.53 -1.66
N GLU A 4 2.34 -7.45 -0.90
CA GLU A 4 1.35 -7.13 0.13
C GLU A 4 1.61 -7.94 1.39
N THR A 5 1.38 -7.32 2.55
CA THR A 5 1.29 -8.02 3.83
C THR A 5 0.09 -7.49 4.59
N GLU A 6 -0.54 -8.36 5.40
CA GLU A 6 -1.67 -7.97 6.25
C GLU A 6 -1.20 -7.99 7.70
N VAL A 7 -1.52 -6.93 8.43
CA VAL A 7 -1.12 -6.76 9.81
C VAL A 7 -2.29 -6.39 10.70
N SER A 8 -2.24 -6.81 11.96
CA SER A 8 -3.19 -6.43 13.00
C SER A 8 -2.61 -5.29 13.82
N GLY A 9 -3.48 -4.44 14.35
CA GLY A 9 -3.09 -3.34 15.21
C GLY A 9 -3.75 -2.02 14.81
N ASP A 10 -3.27 -0.91 15.38
CA ASP A 10 -3.80 0.39 15.02
C ASP A 10 -3.23 0.88 13.67
N PHE A 11 -3.83 1.93 13.15
CA PHE A 11 -3.49 2.47 11.83
C PHE A 11 -2.02 2.89 11.72
N ILE A 12 -1.48 3.54 12.73
CA ILE A 12 -0.11 4.07 12.68
C ILE A 12 0.92 2.95 12.80
N ASN A 13 0.77 2.07 13.78
CA ASN A 13 1.70 0.97 14.01
C ASN A 13 1.65 -0.07 12.89
N ALA A 14 0.48 -0.28 12.28
CA ALA A 14 0.33 -1.21 11.17
C ALA A 14 1.25 -0.86 10.01
N GLY A 15 1.41 0.43 9.69
CA GLY A 15 2.32 0.88 8.65
C GLY A 15 3.75 0.46 8.92
N SER A 16 4.23 0.66 10.15
CA SER A 16 5.60 0.27 10.54
C SER A 16 5.78 -1.24 10.60
N ILE A 17 4.80 -1.97 11.14
CA ILE A 17 4.86 -3.43 11.24
C ILE A 17 4.86 -4.07 9.85
N GLY A 18 4.00 -3.59 8.95
CA GLY A 18 3.89 -4.13 7.60
C GLY A 18 5.06 -3.77 6.70
N PHE A 19 5.71 -2.65 6.97
CA PHE A 19 6.85 -2.19 6.17
C PHE A 19 8.03 -3.16 6.21
N ARG A 20 8.32 -3.74 7.37
CA ARG A 20 9.51 -4.59 7.56
C ARG A 20 9.53 -5.83 6.67
N PRO A 21 8.49 -6.69 6.64
CA PRO A 21 8.53 -7.87 5.78
C PRO A 21 8.59 -7.50 4.29
N LEU A 22 7.99 -6.38 3.87
CA LEU A 22 8.05 -5.93 2.49
C LEU A 22 9.45 -5.42 2.13
N VAL A 23 10.10 -4.66 3.02
CA VAL A 23 11.50 -4.24 2.83
C VAL A 23 12.42 -5.45 2.76
N ASN A 24 12.23 -6.44 3.62
CA ASN A 24 13.02 -7.66 3.58
C ASN A 24 12.88 -8.35 2.24
N PHE A 25 11.67 -8.43 1.69
CA PHE A 25 11.43 -9.03 0.38
C PHE A 25 12.24 -8.32 -0.72
N ILE A 26 12.15 -7.00 -0.80
CA ILE A 26 12.86 -6.25 -1.86
C ILE A 26 14.37 -6.18 -1.62
N SER A 27 14.81 -6.43 -0.40
CA SER A 27 16.24 -6.50 -0.06
C SER A 27 16.86 -7.88 -0.32
N GLY A 28 16.08 -8.83 -0.82
CA GLY A 28 16.56 -10.15 -1.22
C GLY A 28 15.97 -11.33 -0.47
N ASN A 29 15.06 -11.12 0.51
CA ASN A 29 14.37 -12.21 1.20
C ASN A 29 13.24 -12.77 0.33
N ASN A 30 13.63 -13.36 -0.79
CA ASN A 30 12.77 -14.02 -1.74
C ASN A 30 13.49 -15.24 -2.30
N ARG A 31 12.79 -16.10 -3.01
CA ARG A 31 13.36 -17.37 -3.47
C ARG A 31 14.49 -17.22 -4.49
N ALA A 32 14.51 -16.10 -5.20
CA ALA A 32 15.58 -15.80 -6.16
C ALA A 32 16.75 -15.05 -5.51
N ARG A 33 16.64 -14.64 -4.25
CA ARG A 33 17.61 -13.80 -3.53
C ARG A 33 17.96 -12.54 -4.33
N GLN A 34 16.95 -11.98 -4.96
CA GLN A 34 17.07 -10.84 -5.84
C GLN A 34 16.71 -9.55 -5.11
N ALA A 35 17.59 -8.55 -5.16
CA ALA A 35 17.26 -7.21 -4.67
C ALA A 35 16.41 -6.49 -5.71
N ILE A 36 15.38 -5.79 -5.23
CA ILE A 36 14.44 -5.07 -6.08
C ILE A 36 14.41 -3.62 -5.62
N ALA A 37 14.44 -2.68 -6.58
CA ALA A 37 14.38 -1.27 -6.26
C ALA A 37 13.04 -0.90 -5.64
N MET A 38 13.07 -0.11 -4.56
CA MET A 38 11.85 0.40 -3.95
C MET A 38 11.27 1.53 -4.79
N THR A 39 9.99 1.44 -5.09
CA THR A 39 9.26 2.49 -5.82
C THR A 39 8.19 3.12 -4.93
N ALA A 40 7.73 4.31 -5.29
CA ALA A 40 6.57 4.94 -4.69
C ALA A 40 5.33 4.55 -5.50
N PRO A 41 4.15 4.55 -4.89
CA PRO A 41 3.86 4.84 -3.49
C PRO A 41 3.89 3.61 -2.58
N VAL A 42 3.96 3.86 -1.27
CA VAL A 42 3.63 2.87 -0.26
C VAL A 42 2.14 3.01 0.04
N ILE A 43 1.40 1.93 -0.05
CA ILE A 43 -0.06 1.94 0.08
C ILE A 43 -0.46 1.27 1.40
N GLN A 44 -1.37 1.92 2.13
CA GLN A 44 -2.00 1.33 3.31
C GLN A 44 -3.51 1.38 3.18
N GLU A 45 -4.13 0.22 3.32
CA GLU A 45 -5.59 0.06 3.25
C GLU A 45 -6.09 -0.53 4.56
N SER A 46 -7.12 0.10 5.16
CA SER A 46 -7.77 -0.45 6.35
C SER A 46 -8.88 -1.41 5.91
N VAL A 47 -8.74 -2.69 6.27
CA VAL A 47 -9.75 -3.71 6.01
C VAL A 47 -10.82 -3.66 7.10
N THR A 48 -10.37 -3.56 8.37
CA THR A 48 -11.21 -3.27 9.54
C THR A 48 -10.48 -2.26 10.41
N SER A 49 -11.05 -1.85 11.52
CA SER A 49 -10.40 -0.91 12.45
C SER A 49 -9.09 -1.46 13.03
N SER A 50 -8.91 -2.78 13.05
CA SER A 50 -7.75 -3.44 13.64
C SER A 50 -6.93 -4.28 12.66
N ARG A 51 -7.32 -4.33 11.37
CA ARG A 51 -6.60 -5.08 10.33
C ARG A 51 -6.33 -4.20 9.13
N HIS A 52 -5.08 -4.21 8.67
CA HIS A 52 -4.64 -3.34 7.59
C HIS A 52 -3.78 -4.12 6.61
N LYS A 53 -3.82 -3.70 5.35
CA LYS A 53 -2.92 -4.20 4.31
C LYS A 53 -1.92 -3.12 3.98
N VAL A 54 -0.64 -3.50 3.91
CA VAL A 54 0.44 -2.62 3.48
C VAL A 54 1.01 -3.20 2.19
N ARG A 55 1.19 -2.34 1.18
CA ARG A 55 1.64 -2.76 -0.14
C ARG A 55 2.76 -1.89 -0.65
N PHE A 56 3.70 -2.52 -1.35
CA PHE A 56 4.70 -1.83 -2.16
C PHE A 56 4.37 -2.07 -3.64
N VAL A 57 4.45 -1.02 -4.44
CA VAL A 57 4.34 -1.14 -5.89
C VAL A 57 5.70 -1.57 -6.43
N MET A 58 5.72 -2.62 -7.25
CA MET A 58 6.95 -3.10 -7.86
C MET A 58 7.36 -2.22 -9.05
N PRO A 59 8.65 -2.21 -9.43
CA PRO A 59 9.09 -1.52 -10.64
C PRO A 59 8.25 -1.93 -11.85
N GLU A 60 8.06 -1.00 -12.77
CA GLU A 60 7.17 -1.16 -13.92
C GLU A 60 7.55 -2.36 -14.80
N GLU A 61 8.83 -2.67 -14.90
CA GLU A 61 9.34 -3.80 -15.67
C GLU A 61 9.09 -5.17 -15.03
N MET A 62 8.59 -5.21 -13.79
CA MET A 62 8.30 -6.46 -13.10
C MET A 62 6.89 -6.95 -13.42
N ASP A 63 6.77 -8.22 -13.77
CA ASP A 63 5.52 -8.90 -14.07
C ASP A 63 5.48 -10.29 -13.43
N GLU A 64 4.47 -11.07 -13.75
CA GLU A 64 4.31 -12.41 -13.18
C GLU A 64 5.46 -13.34 -13.53
N SER A 65 6.13 -13.12 -14.67
CA SER A 65 7.19 -14.00 -15.15
C SER A 65 8.53 -13.75 -14.47
N ASN A 66 8.79 -12.52 -14.00
CA ASN A 66 10.09 -12.15 -13.44
C ASN A 66 10.06 -11.73 -11.97
N THR A 67 8.88 -11.66 -11.36
CA THR A 67 8.78 -11.35 -9.93
C THR A 67 9.09 -12.61 -9.11
N PRO A 68 10.11 -12.58 -8.21
CA PRO A 68 10.45 -13.75 -7.42
C PRO A 68 9.36 -14.08 -6.41
N SER A 69 9.29 -15.36 -6.02
CA SER A 69 8.37 -15.79 -4.97
C SER A 69 8.88 -15.34 -3.59
N PRO A 70 7.97 -14.95 -2.67
CA PRO A 70 8.38 -14.60 -1.32
C PRO A 70 8.92 -15.79 -0.55
N ALA A 71 9.94 -15.57 0.28
CA ALA A 71 10.42 -16.55 1.23
C ALA A 71 9.63 -16.50 2.54
N ASP A 72 9.04 -15.35 2.86
CA ASP A 72 8.20 -15.13 4.04
C ASP A 72 6.74 -15.36 3.67
N SER A 73 6.06 -16.26 4.40
CA SER A 73 4.63 -16.55 4.16
C SER A 73 3.70 -15.38 4.43
N LYS A 74 4.18 -14.35 5.14
CA LYS A 74 3.40 -13.14 5.42
C LYS A 74 3.35 -12.19 4.23
N VAL A 75 4.19 -12.40 3.23
CA VAL A 75 4.26 -11.55 2.03
C VAL A 75 3.60 -12.28 0.87
N SER A 76 2.74 -11.58 0.15
CA SER A 76 2.07 -12.09 -1.05
C SER A 76 2.39 -11.21 -2.23
N VAL A 77 2.57 -11.80 -3.41
CA VAL A 77 2.69 -11.08 -4.66
C VAL A 77 1.29 -10.96 -5.26
N VAL A 78 0.89 -9.74 -5.59
CA VAL A 78 -0.46 -9.45 -6.09
C VAL A 78 -0.37 -8.74 -7.43
N ARG A 79 -1.13 -9.22 -8.40
CA ARG A 79 -1.32 -8.51 -9.64
C ARG A 79 -2.53 -7.59 -9.51
N VAL A 80 -2.33 -6.31 -9.75
CA VAL A 80 -3.41 -5.33 -9.76
C VAL A 80 -3.65 -4.91 -11.20
N PRO A 81 -4.81 -5.24 -11.78
CA PRO A 81 -5.12 -4.84 -13.16
C PRO A 81 -5.32 -3.33 -13.24
N ALA A 82 -5.14 -2.78 -14.43
CA ALA A 82 -5.40 -1.38 -14.67
C ALA A 82 -6.84 -1.03 -14.31
N HIS A 83 -7.03 0.08 -13.61
CA HIS A 83 -8.35 0.53 -13.18
C HIS A 83 -8.36 2.05 -13.01
N LEU A 84 -9.56 2.61 -12.99
CA LEU A 84 -9.73 4.03 -12.67
C LEU A 84 -9.76 4.21 -11.17
N ALA A 85 -9.10 5.26 -10.70
CA ALA A 85 -9.10 5.62 -9.29
C ALA A 85 -9.33 7.12 -9.11
N ALA A 86 -10.02 7.49 -8.05
CA ALA A 86 -10.13 8.87 -7.62
C ALA A 86 -9.13 9.10 -6.51
N ALA A 87 -8.41 10.22 -6.56
CA ALA A 87 -7.38 10.53 -5.59
C ALA A 87 -7.47 11.96 -5.12
N ARG A 88 -7.13 12.19 -3.85
CA ARG A 88 -7.01 13.51 -3.26
C ARG A 88 -5.63 13.63 -2.64
N LYS A 89 -4.86 14.62 -3.08
CA LYS A 89 -3.52 14.86 -2.57
C LYS A 89 -3.57 15.84 -1.40
N PHE A 90 -2.85 15.53 -0.34
CA PHE A 90 -2.70 16.42 0.81
C PHE A 90 -1.34 16.21 1.46
N GLY A 91 -0.88 17.20 2.19
CA GLY A 91 0.39 17.14 2.91
C GLY A 91 0.21 17.03 4.41
N GLY A 92 1.32 16.90 5.12
CA GLY A 92 1.37 16.91 6.58
C GLY A 92 1.62 15.53 7.18
N SER A 93 1.29 15.40 8.47
CA SER A 93 1.58 14.22 9.26
C SER A 93 0.77 13.01 8.84
N TRP A 94 1.40 11.84 8.99
CA TRP A 94 0.76 10.54 8.82
C TRP A 94 -0.05 10.22 10.08
N ASN A 95 -1.37 10.41 10.05
CA ASN A 95 -2.22 10.05 11.18
C ASN A 95 -3.62 9.63 10.73
N LYS A 96 -4.28 8.87 11.59
CA LYS A 96 -5.58 8.26 11.30
C LYS A 96 -6.68 9.30 11.12
N GLU A 97 -6.71 10.32 11.95
CA GLU A 97 -7.75 11.35 11.89
C GLU A 97 -7.71 12.10 10.57
N LYS A 98 -6.51 12.43 10.12
CA LYS A 98 -6.31 13.11 8.84
C LYS A 98 -6.71 12.21 7.67
N PHE A 99 -6.35 10.94 7.72
CA PHE A 99 -6.76 9.98 6.70
C PHE A 99 -8.29 9.89 6.60
N GLU A 100 -8.98 9.76 7.73
CA GLU A 100 -10.43 9.68 7.76
C GLU A 100 -11.10 10.96 7.25
N ARG A 101 -10.59 12.12 7.66
CA ARG A 101 -11.12 13.40 7.23
C ARG A 101 -10.95 13.63 5.73
N GLU A 102 -9.76 13.39 5.22
CA GLU A 102 -9.47 13.56 3.79
C GLU A 102 -10.20 12.50 2.96
N GLY A 103 -10.33 11.28 3.48
CA GLY A 103 -11.11 10.22 2.85
C GLY A 103 -12.58 10.57 2.72
N THR A 104 -13.18 11.15 3.76
CA THR A 104 -14.57 11.61 3.72
C THR A 104 -14.77 12.68 2.66
N LYS A 105 -13.83 13.63 2.56
CA LYS A 105 -13.88 14.67 1.52
C LYS A 105 -13.80 14.08 0.12
N LEU A 106 -12.94 13.09 -0.07
CA LEU A 106 -12.82 12.41 -1.36
C LEU A 106 -14.12 11.70 -1.74
N LEU A 107 -14.74 10.97 -0.80
CA LEU A 107 -16.00 10.28 -1.04
C LEU A 107 -17.13 11.26 -1.39
N GLU A 108 -17.19 12.42 -0.73
CA GLU A 108 -18.16 13.45 -1.03
C GLU A 108 -17.99 14.00 -2.46
N GLU A 109 -16.74 14.24 -2.88
CA GLU A 109 -16.44 14.73 -4.22
C GLU A 109 -16.78 13.69 -5.29
N VAL A 110 -16.48 12.42 -5.04
CA VAL A 110 -16.82 11.32 -5.94
C VAL A 110 -18.33 11.19 -6.12
N ALA A 111 -19.09 11.33 -5.04
CA ALA A 111 -20.55 11.30 -5.09
C ALA A 111 -21.13 12.48 -5.89
N LYS A 112 -20.53 13.66 -5.76
CA LYS A 112 -20.98 14.85 -6.50
C LYS A 112 -20.89 14.71 -8.01
N VAL A 113 -19.90 13.95 -8.50
CA VAL A 113 -19.77 13.70 -9.94
C VAL A 113 -20.50 12.43 -10.40
N GLY A 114 -21.30 11.83 -9.52
CA GLY A 114 -22.15 10.69 -9.88
C GLY A 114 -21.45 9.34 -9.96
N LEU A 115 -20.26 9.22 -9.39
CA LEU A 115 -19.52 7.98 -9.37
C LEU A 115 -19.76 7.22 -8.06
N VAL A 116 -19.70 5.90 -8.14
CA VAL A 116 -19.84 5.02 -6.97
C VAL A 116 -18.49 4.35 -6.73
N PRO A 117 -17.86 4.58 -5.57
CA PRO A 117 -16.58 3.93 -5.27
C PRO A 117 -16.76 2.43 -5.04
N GLN A 118 -15.75 1.67 -5.44
CA GLN A 118 -15.66 0.24 -5.17
C GLN A 118 -14.40 -0.04 -4.36
N GLY A 119 -14.52 -0.89 -3.36
CA GLY A 119 -13.41 -1.22 -2.47
C GLY A 119 -13.22 -0.18 -1.37
N ASN A 120 -12.17 -0.37 -0.61
CA ASN A 120 -11.86 0.46 0.55
C ASN A 120 -11.03 1.68 0.16
N LEU A 121 -11.12 2.72 0.98
CA LEU A 121 -10.16 3.83 0.92
C LEU A 121 -8.78 3.30 1.27
N TYR A 122 -7.77 3.81 0.57
CA TYR A 122 -6.39 3.54 0.94
C TYR A 122 -5.55 4.81 0.89
N TRP A 123 -4.49 4.82 1.66
CA TRP A 123 -3.55 5.92 1.73
C TRP A 123 -2.30 5.56 0.92
N SER A 124 -1.95 6.40 -0.05
CA SER A 124 -0.71 6.26 -0.82
C SER A 124 0.30 7.27 -0.32
N ARG A 125 1.43 6.78 0.15
CA ARG A 125 2.52 7.62 0.62
C ARG A 125 3.60 7.66 -0.45
N LEU A 126 3.90 8.87 -0.94
CA LEU A 126 4.85 9.06 -2.03
C LEU A 126 6.30 9.09 -1.56
N ASP A 127 6.52 9.40 -0.27
CA ASP A 127 7.84 9.38 0.34
C ASP A 127 8.01 8.16 1.24
N PRO A 128 9.23 7.61 1.36
CA PRO A 128 9.49 6.51 2.29
C PRO A 128 9.20 6.93 3.74
N PRO A 129 8.81 5.98 4.63
CA PRO A 129 8.48 6.30 6.02
C PRO A 129 9.61 6.92 6.83
N TRP A 130 10.86 6.72 6.42
CA TRP A 130 12.04 7.28 7.11
C TRP A 130 12.35 8.71 6.69
N LYS A 131 11.69 9.25 5.67
CA LYS A 131 11.84 10.66 5.34
C LYS A 131 10.99 11.53 6.25
N PRO A 132 11.53 12.64 6.73
CA PRO A 132 10.75 13.58 7.55
C PRO A 132 9.64 14.27 6.77
#